data_50944efdb47a8765746cb6b959012b15
#
_entry.id   50944efdb47a8765746cb6b959012b15
#
_cell.length_a   1.000
_cell.length_b   1.000
_cell.length_c   1.000
_cell.angle_alpha   90.00
_cell.angle_beta   90.00
_cell.angle_gamma   90.00
#
_symmetry.space_group_name_H-M   'P 1'
#
loop_
_entity.id
_entity.type
_entity.pdbx_description
1 polymer ?
#
loop_
_entity_poly.entity_id
_entity_poly.type
_entity_poly.pdbx_seq_one_letter_code
_entity_poly.pdbx_strand_id
1 'polypeptide(L)'
;TVVLSERAPRETDVAPLDIPLAIVYEDEDLLVLNKPAGLAMHPMSTDLAAPNLAGALVAYLGEGTVPHFVSRLDKGTSGLLIAAKSGYVHELLRRALHSEELRREYRAIARGRVTPPRGVIDAPIARAEGSLVTRCVAPDGLPSRTEYEVLSYHGELTLLRLAPRTGRTHQLRVHMASLGHPLAGDWLYGTEDRALIA
;
A
#
# COMPACT_ATOMS: atom_id res chain seq x y z
N THR A 1 -17.55 -15.61 -35.99
CA THR A 1 -16.09 -15.55 -35.93
C THR A 1 -15.74 -14.37 -35.02
N VAL A 2 -15.16 -14.63 -33.85
CA VAL A 2 -14.65 -13.58 -32.98
C VAL A 2 -13.23 -13.30 -33.43
N VAL A 3 -12.98 -12.12 -33.97
CA VAL A 3 -11.62 -11.66 -34.29
C VAL A 3 -11.07 -11.01 -33.03
N LEU A 4 -10.15 -11.67 -32.33
CA LEU A 4 -9.35 -11.06 -31.29
C LEU A 4 -8.29 -10.21 -31.99
N SER A 5 -8.51 -8.89 -32.05
CA SER A 5 -7.44 -7.96 -32.42
C SER A 5 -6.55 -7.78 -31.19
N GLU A 6 -5.26 -8.02 -31.34
CA GLU A 6 -4.29 -7.53 -30.35
C GLU A 6 -4.45 -6.01 -30.27
N ARG A 7 -4.92 -5.53 -29.12
CA ARG A 7 -4.92 -4.11 -28.84
C ARG A 7 -3.46 -3.72 -28.69
N ALA A 8 -3.00 -2.76 -29.50
CA ALA A 8 -1.67 -2.19 -29.32
C ALA A 8 -1.42 -1.90 -27.82
N PRO A 9 -0.24 -2.22 -27.28
CA PRO A 9 0.08 -1.91 -25.91
C PRO A 9 -0.21 -0.42 -25.67
N ARG A 10 -0.92 -0.11 -24.57
CA ARG A 10 -1.12 1.28 -24.17
C ARG A 10 0.25 1.82 -23.82
N GLU A 11 0.72 2.83 -24.54
CA GLU A 11 1.91 3.56 -24.12
C GLU A 11 1.72 4.04 -22.69
N THR A 12 2.71 3.81 -21.85
CA THR A 12 2.72 4.33 -20.49
C THR A 12 3.47 5.65 -20.50
N ASP A 13 2.90 6.67 -19.84
CA ASP A 13 3.57 7.96 -19.61
C ASP A 13 4.65 7.85 -18.50
N VAL A 14 4.90 6.65 -17.98
CA VAL A 14 5.87 6.41 -16.91
C VAL A 14 7.26 6.27 -17.54
N ALA A 15 8.13 7.24 -17.28
CA ALA A 15 9.53 7.17 -17.71
C ALA A 15 10.27 6.04 -16.99
N PRO A 16 11.14 5.29 -17.69
CA PRO A 16 12.01 4.30 -17.08
C PRO A 16 12.99 4.98 -16.12
N LEU A 17 13.21 4.38 -14.95
CA LEU A 17 14.14 4.85 -13.93
C LEU A 17 15.09 3.72 -13.55
N ASP A 18 16.39 3.97 -13.62
CA ASP A 18 17.42 3.02 -13.21
C ASP A 18 17.51 2.94 -11.67
N ILE A 19 16.55 2.21 -11.10
CA ILE A 19 16.45 1.95 -9.67
C ILE A 19 16.44 0.43 -9.48
N PRO A 20 17.34 -0.12 -8.64
CA PRO A 20 17.40 -1.56 -8.42
C PRO A 20 16.10 -2.06 -7.75
N LEU A 21 15.55 -3.15 -8.32
CA LEU A 21 14.39 -3.84 -7.78
C LEU A 21 14.82 -4.97 -6.85
N ALA A 22 14.28 -5.00 -5.63
CA ALA A 22 14.44 -6.15 -4.73
C ALA A 22 13.40 -7.22 -5.09
N ILE A 23 13.69 -8.04 -6.11
CA ILE A 23 12.83 -9.12 -6.58
C ILE A 23 12.97 -10.30 -5.63
N VAL A 24 11.85 -10.78 -5.09
CA VAL A 24 11.78 -11.94 -4.18
C VAL A 24 11.37 -13.20 -4.94
N TYR A 25 10.53 -13.05 -5.95
CA TYR A 25 10.08 -14.11 -6.82
C TYR A 25 9.73 -13.54 -8.20
N GLU A 26 9.95 -14.31 -9.24
CA GLU A 26 9.58 -13.98 -10.60
C GLU A 26 9.29 -15.26 -11.39
N ASP A 27 8.24 -15.21 -12.21
CA ASP A 27 7.92 -16.18 -13.24
C ASP A 27 7.47 -15.47 -14.53
N GLU A 28 6.85 -16.20 -15.46
CA GLU A 28 6.34 -15.66 -16.74
C GLU A 28 5.17 -14.68 -16.55
N ASP A 29 4.42 -14.78 -15.45
CA ASP A 29 3.18 -14.06 -15.20
C ASP A 29 3.31 -12.88 -14.24
N LEU A 30 4.21 -12.97 -13.24
CA LEU A 30 4.28 -11.97 -12.17
C LEU A 30 5.67 -11.82 -11.55
N LEU A 31 5.82 -10.71 -10.81
CA LEU A 31 6.94 -10.45 -9.91
C LEU A 31 6.40 -10.22 -8.49
N VAL A 32 7.11 -10.75 -7.49
CA VAL A 32 6.97 -10.34 -6.10
C VAL A 32 8.16 -9.46 -5.72
N LEU A 33 7.86 -8.22 -5.35
CA LEU A 33 8.86 -7.21 -5.04
C LEU A 33 8.85 -6.90 -3.55
N ASN A 34 10.01 -6.69 -2.95
CA ASN A 34 10.14 -6.13 -1.60
C ASN A 34 10.42 -4.64 -1.70
N LYS A 35 9.37 -3.81 -1.61
CA LYS A 35 9.50 -2.36 -1.73
C LYS A 35 10.19 -1.78 -0.47
N PRO A 36 11.24 -0.98 -0.59
CA PRO A 36 11.79 -0.25 0.54
C PRO A 36 10.83 0.88 1.00
N ALA A 37 10.94 1.29 2.26
CA ALA A 37 10.34 2.53 2.73
C ALA A 37 10.98 3.73 2.01
N GLY A 38 10.21 4.81 1.85
CA GLY A 38 10.68 6.03 1.16
C GLY A 38 10.47 6.03 -0.36
N LEU A 39 10.28 4.86 -1.01
CA LEU A 39 10.03 4.78 -2.45
C LEU A 39 8.52 4.90 -2.74
N ALA A 40 8.14 5.85 -3.61
CA ALA A 40 6.76 5.99 -4.07
C ALA A 40 6.37 4.85 -5.03
N MET A 41 5.06 4.53 -5.15
CA MET A 41 4.57 3.53 -6.10
C MET A 41 4.57 4.07 -7.54
N HIS A 42 4.17 5.33 -7.73
CA HIS A 42 4.01 5.98 -9.02
C HIS A 42 4.67 7.37 -9.01
N PRO A 43 4.93 7.96 -10.18
CA PRO A 43 5.37 9.36 -10.29
C PRO A 43 4.43 10.28 -9.50
N MET A 44 5.00 11.28 -8.85
CA MET A 44 4.22 12.31 -8.16
C MET A 44 3.94 13.47 -9.12
N SER A 45 2.72 14.03 -9.09
CA SER A 45 2.36 15.15 -9.95
C SER A 45 3.21 16.42 -9.75
N THR A 46 3.85 16.53 -8.59
CA THR A 46 4.75 17.65 -8.23
C THR A 46 6.20 17.42 -8.65
N ASP A 47 6.57 16.15 -8.92
CA ASP A 47 7.92 15.77 -9.35
C ASP A 47 7.85 14.41 -10.08
N LEU A 48 7.76 14.48 -11.40
CA LEU A 48 7.66 13.29 -12.25
C LEU A 48 8.98 12.50 -12.33
N ALA A 49 10.11 13.15 -12.05
CA ALA A 49 11.43 12.53 -12.04
C ALA A 49 11.78 11.89 -10.68
N ALA A 50 10.96 12.12 -9.65
CA ALA A 50 11.19 11.53 -8.33
C ALA A 50 11.24 10.00 -8.41
N PRO A 51 12.15 9.36 -7.65
CA PRO A 51 12.25 7.91 -7.59
C PRO A 51 10.92 7.24 -7.28
N ASN A 52 10.51 6.30 -8.15
CA ASN A 52 9.26 5.57 -7.99
C ASN A 52 9.36 4.14 -8.54
N LEU A 53 8.56 3.25 -7.98
CA LEU A 53 8.58 1.83 -8.31
C LEU A 53 8.08 1.54 -9.73
N ALA A 54 7.13 2.33 -10.22
CA ALA A 54 6.61 2.15 -11.57
C ALA A 54 7.69 2.40 -12.63
N GLY A 55 8.48 3.48 -12.47
CA GLY A 55 9.62 3.75 -13.36
C GLY A 55 10.70 2.67 -13.30
N ALA A 56 11.00 2.16 -12.08
CA ALA A 56 11.92 1.04 -11.92
C ALA A 56 11.41 -0.24 -12.62
N LEU A 57 10.11 -0.51 -12.54
CA LEU A 57 9.50 -1.67 -13.19
C LEU A 57 9.49 -1.53 -14.71
N VAL A 58 9.24 -0.32 -15.26
CA VAL A 58 9.35 -0.05 -16.70
C VAL A 58 10.78 -0.23 -17.19
N ALA A 59 11.79 0.24 -16.46
CA ALA A 59 13.19 0.02 -16.81
C ALA A 59 13.58 -1.46 -16.82
N TYR A 60 13.03 -2.24 -15.90
CA TYR A 60 13.30 -3.68 -15.78
C TYR A 60 12.62 -4.51 -16.86
N LEU A 61 11.33 -4.27 -17.11
CA LEU A 61 10.52 -5.05 -18.06
C LEU A 61 10.62 -4.57 -19.52
N GLY A 62 11.18 -3.38 -19.73
CA GLY A 62 11.29 -2.73 -21.04
C GLY A 62 10.33 -1.58 -21.25
N GLU A 63 10.74 -0.64 -22.11
CA GLU A 63 9.94 0.52 -22.49
C GLU A 63 8.60 0.09 -23.12
N GLY A 64 7.55 0.87 -22.88
CA GLY A 64 6.20 0.57 -23.30
C GLY A 64 5.42 -0.38 -22.38
N THR A 65 6.08 -0.97 -21.38
CA THR A 65 5.40 -1.81 -20.38
C THR A 65 4.51 -0.96 -19.47
N VAL A 66 3.28 -1.41 -19.26
CA VAL A 66 2.36 -0.80 -18.28
C VAL A 66 2.56 -1.49 -16.92
N PRO A 67 2.97 -0.75 -15.87
CA PRO A 67 3.10 -1.34 -14.54
C PRO A 67 1.74 -1.77 -13.96
N HIS A 68 1.56 -3.06 -13.69
CA HIS A 68 0.32 -3.64 -13.19
C HIS A 68 0.47 -4.08 -11.72
N PHE A 69 0.46 -3.14 -10.78
CA PHE A 69 0.50 -3.47 -9.34
C PHE A 69 -0.85 -3.97 -8.85
N VAL A 70 -0.89 -5.16 -8.25
CA VAL A 70 -2.11 -5.79 -7.71
C VAL A 70 -2.65 -5.05 -6.49
N SER A 71 -1.73 -4.48 -5.70
CA SER A 71 -2.04 -3.64 -4.55
C SER A 71 -1.03 -2.49 -4.45
N ARG A 72 -1.29 -1.55 -3.56
CA ARG A 72 -0.39 -0.41 -3.33
C ARG A 72 0.09 -0.39 -1.89
N LEU A 73 1.34 0.06 -1.71
CA LEU A 73 1.90 0.43 -0.41
C LEU A 73 2.12 1.95 -0.38
N ASP A 74 1.93 2.55 0.78
CA ASP A 74 2.26 3.96 0.96
C ASP A 74 3.78 4.19 0.79
N LYS A 75 4.20 5.42 0.49
CA LYS A 75 5.61 5.78 0.31
C LYS A 75 6.46 5.34 1.50
N GLY A 76 5.99 5.58 2.73
CA GLY A 76 6.69 5.20 3.97
C GLY A 76 6.56 3.73 4.37
N THR A 77 5.75 2.93 3.67
CA THR A 77 5.55 1.51 3.98
C THR A 77 6.52 0.66 3.18
N SER A 78 7.19 -0.28 3.84
CA SER A 78 8.01 -1.32 3.22
C SER A 78 7.28 -2.65 3.17
N GLY A 79 7.75 -3.58 2.33
CA GLY A 79 7.28 -4.96 2.30
C GLY A 79 6.88 -5.46 0.92
N LEU A 80 6.27 -6.64 0.91
CA LEU A 80 5.96 -7.37 -0.31
C LEU A 80 4.78 -6.79 -1.07
N LEU A 81 4.91 -6.76 -2.37
CA LEU A 81 3.83 -6.44 -3.30
C LEU A 81 3.98 -7.26 -4.58
N ILE A 82 2.87 -7.44 -5.28
CA ILE A 82 2.83 -8.19 -6.53
C ILE A 82 2.64 -7.22 -7.69
N ALA A 83 3.49 -7.38 -8.72
CA ALA A 83 3.33 -6.76 -10.02
C ALA A 83 3.04 -7.85 -11.06
N ALA A 84 1.93 -7.76 -11.77
CA ALA A 84 1.61 -8.66 -12.87
C ALA A 84 2.29 -8.17 -14.16
N LYS A 85 2.76 -9.09 -15.00
CA LYS A 85 3.41 -8.81 -16.28
C LYS A 85 2.39 -8.55 -17.41
N SER A 86 1.12 -8.84 -17.16
CA SER A 86 0.04 -8.58 -18.12
C SER A 86 -1.22 -8.07 -17.44
N GLY A 87 -2.07 -7.35 -18.20
CA GLY A 87 -3.36 -6.89 -17.70
C GLY A 87 -4.33 -8.03 -17.39
N TYR A 88 -4.19 -9.19 -18.04
CA TYR A 88 -4.99 -10.37 -17.76
C TYR A 88 -4.67 -10.95 -16.38
N VAL A 89 -3.39 -11.20 -16.10
CA VAL A 89 -2.93 -11.71 -14.81
C VAL A 89 -3.24 -10.70 -13.69
N HIS A 90 -3.08 -9.39 -13.96
CA HIS A 90 -3.48 -8.35 -13.01
C HIS A 90 -4.95 -8.48 -12.60
N GLU A 91 -5.85 -8.65 -13.58
CA GLU A 91 -7.29 -8.79 -13.27
C GLU A 91 -7.60 -10.07 -12.48
N LEU A 92 -6.95 -11.21 -12.79
CA LEU A 92 -7.09 -12.43 -12.01
C LEU A 92 -6.65 -12.24 -10.55
N LEU A 93 -5.48 -11.66 -10.32
CA LEU A 93 -4.94 -11.41 -8.99
C LEU A 93 -5.77 -10.37 -8.22
N ARG A 94 -6.31 -9.37 -8.92
CA ARG A 94 -7.22 -8.39 -8.34
C ARG A 94 -8.52 -9.05 -7.85
N ARG A 95 -9.07 -10.00 -8.60
CA ARG A 95 -10.24 -10.80 -8.18
C ARG A 95 -9.90 -11.66 -6.97
N ALA A 96 -8.77 -12.36 -6.97
CA ALA A 96 -8.29 -13.15 -5.84
C ALA A 96 -8.13 -12.30 -4.56
N LEU A 97 -7.70 -11.05 -4.71
CA LEU A 97 -7.61 -10.10 -3.59
C LEU A 97 -9.00 -9.70 -3.05
N HIS A 98 -10.02 -9.63 -3.91
CA HIS A 98 -11.39 -9.31 -3.50
C HIS A 98 -12.17 -10.51 -2.94
N SER A 99 -11.84 -11.72 -3.37
CA SER A 99 -12.44 -12.98 -2.85
C SER A 99 -11.76 -13.50 -1.59
N GLU A 100 -10.76 -12.78 -1.07
CA GLU A 100 -9.94 -13.16 0.09
C GLU A 100 -9.06 -14.42 -0.12
N GLU A 101 -8.93 -14.93 -1.32
CA GLU A 101 -7.97 -15.97 -1.67
C GLU A 101 -6.53 -15.46 -1.54
N LEU A 102 -6.32 -14.18 -1.90
CA LEU A 102 -5.08 -13.44 -1.67
C LEU A 102 -5.28 -12.47 -0.51
N ARG A 103 -4.58 -12.69 0.60
CA ARG A 103 -4.69 -11.87 1.82
C ARG A 103 -3.49 -10.96 2.00
N ARG A 104 -3.76 -9.80 2.59
CA ARG A 104 -2.73 -8.82 2.98
C ARG A 104 -2.59 -8.83 4.50
N GLU A 105 -1.37 -8.94 4.96
CA GLU A 105 -1.04 -8.85 6.38
C GLU A 105 0.12 -7.87 6.56
N TYR A 106 0.02 -7.06 7.60
CA TYR A 106 1.01 -6.05 7.93
C TYR A 106 1.43 -6.21 9.39
N ARG A 107 2.67 -5.86 9.67
CA ARG A 107 3.14 -5.63 11.03
C ARG A 107 3.38 -4.14 11.21
N ALA A 108 2.95 -3.62 12.36
CA ALA A 108 3.10 -2.22 12.67
C ALA A 108 3.33 -2.03 14.16
N ILE A 109 4.04 -0.98 14.51
CA ILE A 109 4.21 -0.54 15.89
C ILE A 109 3.26 0.63 16.10
N ALA A 110 2.34 0.51 17.07
CA ALA A 110 1.42 1.57 17.47
C ALA A 110 1.88 2.18 18.81
N ARG A 111 1.52 3.43 19.03
CA ARG A 111 1.75 4.12 20.33
C ARG A 111 0.70 3.73 21.35
N GLY A 112 1.12 3.68 22.61
CA GLY A 112 0.29 3.29 23.73
C GLY A 112 0.03 1.78 23.78
N ARG A 113 -0.70 1.36 24.80
CA ARG A 113 -1.10 -0.05 25.00
C ARG A 113 -2.47 -0.29 24.38
N VAL A 114 -2.49 -0.92 23.21
CA VAL A 114 -3.74 -1.23 22.51
C VAL A 114 -4.55 -2.27 23.27
N THR A 115 -5.78 -1.93 23.64
CA THR A 115 -6.73 -2.80 24.32
C THR A 115 -8.11 -2.65 23.70
N PRO A 116 -8.88 -3.74 23.52
CA PRO A 116 -8.55 -5.14 23.77
C PRO A 116 -7.45 -5.66 22.82
N PRO A 117 -6.81 -6.83 23.12
CA PRO A 117 -5.69 -7.33 22.32
C PRO A 117 -6.06 -7.82 20.93
N ARG A 118 -7.33 -7.93 20.62
CA ARG A 118 -7.87 -8.22 19.29
C ARG A 118 -9.13 -7.43 19.05
N GLY A 119 -9.33 -7.03 17.79
CA GLY A 119 -10.53 -6.30 17.43
C GLY A 119 -10.67 -6.09 15.93
N VAL A 120 -11.77 -5.46 15.57
CA VAL A 120 -12.11 -5.06 14.22
C VAL A 120 -12.44 -3.58 14.23
N ILE A 121 -11.80 -2.83 13.36
CA ILE A 121 -12.12 -1.44 13.07
C ILE A 121 -12.96 -1.45 11.80
N ASP A 122 -14.25 -1.17 11.95
CA ASP A 122 -15.20 -1.06 10.83
C ASP A 122 -15.66 0.39 10.78
N ALA A 123 -14.87 1.23 10.12
CA ALA A 123 -15.06 2.68 10.12
C ALA A 123 -14.77 3.25 8.73
N PRO A 124 -15.76 3.92 8.10
CA PRO A 124 -15.60 4.48 6.76
C PRO A 124 -14.51 5.54 6.71
N ILE A 125 -13.78 5.60 5.59
CA ILE A 125 -12.67 6.54 5.41
C ILE A 125 -13.00 7.51 4.27
N ALA A 126 -12.94 8.80 4.58
CA ALA A 126 -13.07 9.90 3.63
C ALA A 126 -11.75 10.69 3.48
N ARG A 127 -11.74 11.63 2.55
CA ARG A 127 -10.71 12.66 2.48
C ARG A 127 -11.00 13.71 3.55
N ALA A 128 -9.99 14.09 4.34
CA ALA A 128 -10.15 15.16 5.31
C ALA A 128 -10.44 16.50 4.61
N GLU A 129 -11.32 17.29 5.17
CA GLU A 129 -11.69 18.60 4.64
C GLU A 129 -10.45 19.50 4.48
N GLY A 130 -10.36 20.20 3.37
CA GLY A 130 -9.24 21.10 3.05
C GLY A 130 -7.91 20.37 2.73
N SER A 131 -7.83 19.04 2.74
CA SER A 131 -6.60 18.31 2.48
C SER A 131 -6.67 17.46 1.20
N LEU A 132 -5.61 17.51 0.39
CA LEU A 132 -5.44 16.63 -0.77
C LEU A 132 -4.88 15.25 -0.36
N VAL A 133 -4.18 15.15 0.75
CA VAL A 133 -3.42 13.98 1.17
C VAL A 133 -4.07 13.26 2.35
N THR A 134 -4.48 14.00 3.37
CA THR A 134 -4.97 13.44 4.63
C THR A 134 -6.32 12.76 4.46
N ARG A 135 -6.52 11.67 5.19
CA ARG A 135 -7.76 10.92 5.30
C ARG A 135 -8.27 10.97 6.74
N CYS A 136 -9.57 10.77 6.94
CA CYS A 136 -10.17 10.67 8.26
C CYS A 136 -11.29 9.62 8.27
N VAL A 137 -11.65 9.15 9.45
CA VAL A 137 -12.90 8.40 9.64
C VAL A 137 -14.05 9.39 9.56
N ALA A 138 -14.99 9.12 8.66
CA ALA A 138 -16.19 9.96 8.49
C ALA A 138 -17.37 9.12 7.99
N PRO A 139 -18.62 9.42 8.41
CA PRO A 139 -19.80 8.62 8.06
C PRO A 139 -20.09 8.51 6.56
N ASP A 140 -19.72 9.54 5.80
CA ASP A 140 -19.86 9.64 4.34
C ASP A 140 -18.66 9.03 3.58
N GLY A 141 -17.71 8.43 4.31
CA GLY A 141 -16.52 7.82 3.76
C GLY A 141 -16.79 6.49 3.04
N LEU A 142 -15.77 6.00 2.36
CA LEU A 142 -15.82 4.67 1.74
C LEU A 142 -15.72 3.57 2.81
N PRO A 143 -16.57 2.52 2.76
CA PRO A 143 -16.52 1.40 3.68
C PRO A 143 -15.09 0.85 3.81
N SER A 144 -14.63 0.72 5.05
CA SER A 144 -13.26 0.33 5.35
C SER A 144 -13.23 -0.54 6.59
N ARG A 145 -12.56 -1.69 6.50
CA ARG A 145 -12.50 -2.68 7.58
C ARG A 145 -11.09 -3.21 7.77
N THR A 146 -10.61 -3.18 9.02
CA THR A 146 -9.28 -3.67 9.42
C THR A 146 -9.42 -4.55 10.66
N GLU A 147 -8.89 -5.76 10.62
CA GLU A 147 -8.72 -6.60 11.79
C GLU A 147 -7.35 -6.35 12.40
N TYR A 148 -7.25 -6.36 13.72
CA TYR A 148 -5.97 -6.22 14.42
C TYR A 148 -5.81 -7.25 15.54
N GLU A 149 -4.56 -7.60 15.79
CA GLU A 149 -4.14 -8.45 16.88
C GLU A 149 -2.84 -7.91 17.47
N VAL A 150 -2.81 -7.80 18.79
CA VAL A 150 -1.60 -7.47 19.55
C VAL A 150 -0.67 -8.68 19.58
N LEU A 151 0.55 -8.50 19.10
CA LEU A 151 1.60 -9.53 19.16
C LEU A 151 2.44 -9.40 20.41
N SER A 152 2.79 -8.17 20.81
CA SER A 152 3.54 -7.91 22.03
C SER A 152 3.42 -6.45 22.47
N TYR A 153 3.72 -6.20 23.75
CA TYR A 153 3.81 -4.86 24.34
C TYR A 153 5.25 -4.57 24.73
N HIS A 154 5.72 -3.37 24.44
CA HIS A 154 7.06 -2.87 24.75
C HIS A 154 6.97 -1.45 25.33
N GLY A 155 6.83 -1.34 26.65
CA GLY A 155 6.55 -0.05 27.30
C GLY A 155 5.26 0.58 26.77
N GLU A 156 5.37 1.79 26.26
CA GLU A 156 4.27 2.55 25.62
C GLU A 156 4.15 2.27 24.11
N LEU A 157 4.65 1.14 23.65
CA LEU A 157 4.53 0.70 22.27
C LEU A 157 3.86 -0.68 22.21
N THR A 158 3.06 -0.89 21.16
CA THR A 158 2.38 -2.16 20.89
C THR A 158 2.77 -2.63 19.50
N LEU A 159 3.33 -3.83 19.38
CA LEU A 159 3.52 -4.50 18.11
C LEU A 159 2.21 -5.18 17.71
N LEU A 160 1.72 -4.87 16.50
CA LEU A 160 0.45 -5.33 15.96
C LEU A 160 0.63 -6.16 14.69
N ARG A 161 -0.26 -7.13 14.52
CA ARG A 161 -0.64 -7.68 13.23
C ARG A 161 -1.91 -6.97 12.78
N LEU A 162 -1.91 -6.48 11.53
CA LEU A 162 -3.04 -5.77 10.91
C LEU A 162 -3.43 -6.49 9.62
N ALA A 163 -4.70 -6.83 9.48
CA ALA A 163 -5.26 -7.50 8.30
C ALA A 163 -6.39 -6.66 7.69
N PRO A 164 -6.10 -5.79 6.70
CA PRO A 164 -7.13 -4.99 6.04
C PRO A 164 -7.96 -5.85 5.09
N ARG A 165 -9.29 -5.80 5.25
CA ARG A 165 -10.26 -6.43 4.34
C ARG A 165 -10.60 -5.55 3.14
N THR A 166 -10.32 -4.27 3.24
CA THR A 166 -10.44 -3.25 2.20
C THR A 166 -9.08 -2.61 1.92
N GLY A 167 -8.95 -1.76 0.90
CA GLY A 167 -7.66 -1.16 0.51
C GLY A 167 -7.77 0.34 0.28
N ARG A 168 -8.19 1.12 1.28
CA ARG A 168 -8.27 2.58 1.16
C ARG A 168 -6.93 3.24 1.43
N THR A 169 -6.72 4.39 0.83
CA THR A 169 -5.51 5.19 1.05
C THR A 169 -5.32 5.45 2.55
N HIS A 170 -4.12 5.19 3.06
CA HIS A 170 -3.74 5.36 4.46
C HIS A 170 -4.60 4.56 5.48
N GLN A 171 -5.32 3.53 5.04
CA GLN A 171 -6.34 2.86 5.86
C GLN A 171 -5.82 2.44 7.23
N LEU A 172 -4.71 1.69 7.30
CA LEU A 172 -4.16 1.20 8.57
C LEU A 172 -3.74 2.35 9.49
N ARG A 173 -3.16 3.39 8.93
CA ARG A 173 -2.70 4.59 9.63
C ARG A 173 -3.88 5.36 10.25
N VAL A 174 -4.93 5.61 9.45
CA VAL A 174 -6.16 6.30 9.87
C VAL A 174 -6.91 5.50 10.92
N HIS A 175 -7.09 4.19 10.70
CA HIS A 175 -7.81 3.33 11.63
C HIS A 175 -7.11 3.26 13.00
N MET A 176 -5.78 3.08 13.02
CA MET A 176 -5.06 3.05 14.28
C MET A 176 -5.06 4.41 14.99
N ALA A 177 -4.94 5.51 14.24
CA ALA A 177 -5.07 6.85 14.80
C ALA A 177 -6.46 7.13 15.37
N SER A 178 -7.53 6.65 14.72
CA SER A 178 -8.91 6.81 15.20
C SER A 178 -9.20 6.06 16.49
N LEU A 179 -8.44 5.00 16.80
CA LEU A 179 -8.47 4.31 18.09
C LEU A 179 -7.65 5.01 19.19
N GLY A 180 -6.98 6.12 18.87
CA GLY A 180 -6.06 6.79 19.78
C GLY A 180 -4.67 6.16 19.86
N HIS A 181 -4.35 5.23 18.95
CA HIS A 181 -3.09 4.49 18.88
C HIS A 181 -2.41 4.68 17.51
N PRO A 182 -1.97 5.90 17.15
CA PRO A 182 -1.33 6.14 15.86
C PRO A 182 -0.06 5.29 15.72
N LEU A 183 0.32 4.97 14.47
CA LEU A 183 1.52 4.20 14.22
C LEU A 183 2.78 5.01 14.58
N ALA A 184 3.76 4.35 15.14
CA ALA A 184 5.03 4.99 15.49
C ALA A 184 5.76 5.47 14.23
N GLY A 185 6.27 6.69 14.26
CA GLY A 185 6.91 7.33 13.11
C GLY A 185 5.94 7.88 12.06
N ASP A 186 4.63 7.80 12.27
CA ASP A 186 3.65 8.40 11.36
C ASP A 186 3.53 9.90 11.62
N TRP A 187 4.21 10.70 10.81
CA TRP A 187 4.21 12.15 10.91
C TRP A 187 2.88 12.82 10.51
N LEU A 188 2.00 12.09 9.78
CA LEU A 188 0.75 12.66 9.26
C LEU A 188 -0.43 12.46 10.22
N TYR A 189 -0.48 11.31 10.91
CA TYR A 189 -1.58 10.93 11.81
C TYR A 189 -1.13 10.78 13.27
N GLY A 190 0.18 10.75 13.52
CA GLY A 190 0.76 10.71 14.86
C GLY A 190 1.04 12.10 15.38
N THR A 191 1.22 12.21 16.70
CA THR A 191 1.86 13.38 17.31
C THR A 191 3.35 13.36 16.99
N GLU A 192 3.90 14.50 16.56
CA GLU A 192 5.33 14.64 16.27
C GLU A 192 6.18 14.21 17.46
N ASP A 193 6.88 13.12 17.33
CA ASP A 193 7.95 12.74 18.24
C ASP A 193 9.24 12.62 17.43
N ARG A 194 9.94 13.74 17.30
CA ARG A 194 11.24 13.81 16.61
C ARG A 194 12.30 12.92 17.27
N ALA A 195 12.08 12.48 18.51
CA ALA A 195 13.00 11.63 19.26
C ALA A 195 13.08 10.18 18.78
N LEU A 196 12.10 9.69 17.97
CA LEU A 196 12.11 8.34 17.41
C LEU A 196 12.62 8.26 15.96
N ILE A 197 12.99 9.40 15.37
CA ILE A 197 13.46 9.51 13.97
C ILE A 197 14.98 9.77 13.90
N ALA A 198 15.62 9.89 15.06
CA ALA A 198 17.06 10.09 15.18
C ALA A 198 17.87 8.80 15.19
#